data_64ba89131acef6712e4b903a15253d79
#
_entry.id   64ba89131acef6712e4b903a15253d79
#
_cell.length_a   1.000
_cell.length_b   1.000
_cell.length_c   1.000
_cell.angle_alpha   90.00
_cell.angle_beta   90.00
_cell.angle_gamma   90.00
#
_symmetry.space_group_name_H-M   'P 1'
#
loop_
_entity.id
_entity.type
_entity.pdbx_description
1 polymer ?
#
loop_
_entity_poly.entity_id
_entity_poly.type
_entity_poly.pdbx_seq_one_letter_code
_entity_poly.pdbx_strand_id
1 'polypeptide(L)'
;MDKKILLVDDAAFMRMLIRNTLTTNGYTNILEAADGEIAVSTYSAEKTDLVIMDITMPNKTGIEALKEIKAMDPGAKVVMCSAMGQEAMVVEAIKLGALDFIVKPFKAERILQTVKKILD
;
A
#
# COMPACT_ATOMS: atom_id res chain seq x y z
N MET A 1 -16.33 11.91 2.80
CA MET A 1 -15.01 12.29 3.34
C MET A 1 -13.91 11.77 2.46
N ASP A 2 -12.95 12.62 2.19
CA ASP A 2 -11.87 12.28 1.27
C ASP A 2 -10.73 11.57 1.99
N LYS A 3 -10.84 10.26 2.08
CA LYS A 3 -9.72 9.47 2.57
C LYS A 3 -8.60 9.50 1.55
N LYS A 4 -7.40 9.79 2.01
CA LYS A 4 -6.22 9.90 1.16
C LYS A 4 -5.49 8.55 1.13
N ILE A 5 -5.28 8.03 -0.07
CA ILE A 5 -4.68 6.70 -0.26
C ILE A 5 -3.40 6.84 -1.07
N LEU A 6 -2.32 6.22 -0.60
CA LEU A 6 -1.05 6.18 -1.32
C LEU A 6 -0.86 4.80 -1.94
N LEU A 7 -0.69 4.76 -3.27
CA LEU A 7 -0.42 3.53 -4.01
C LEU A 7 1.08 3.46 -4.32
N VAL A 8 1.73 2.39 -3.91
CA VAL A 8 3.16 2.20 -4.09
C VAL A 8 3.43 0.92 -4.86
N ASP A 9 3.94 1.06 -6.08
CA ASP A 9 4.29 -0.07 -6.94
C ASP A 9 5.19 0.49 -8.04
N ASP A 10 6.23 -0.23 -8.42
CA ASP A 10 7.12 0.22 -9.49
C ASP A 10 6.48 0.06 -10.87
N ALA A 11 5.42 -0.74 -11.00
CA ALA A 11 4.70 -0.92 -12.24
C ALA A 11 3.57 0.10 -12.38
N ALA A 12 3.71 1.06 -13.29
CA ALA A 12 2.70 2.08 -13.53
C ALA A 12 1.34 1.46 -13.91
N PHE A 13 1.36 0.36 -14.66
CA PHE A 13 0.15 -0.35 -15.05
C PHE A 13 -0.61 -0.86 -13.82
N MET A 14 0.10 -1.40 -12.84
CA MET A 14 -0.54 -1.91 -11.62
C MET A 14 -1.15 -0.77 -10.81
N ARG A 15 -0.43 0.36 -10.68
CA ARG A 15 -0.99 1.53 -9.99
C ARG A 15 -2.25 2.02 -10.69
N MET A 16 -2.27 2.00 -12.02
CA MET A 16 -3.45 2.40 -12.81
C MET A 16 -4.64 1.49 -12.53
N LEU A 17 -4.42 0.18 -12.48
CA LEU A 17 -5.50 -0.79 -12.20
C LEU A 17 -6.11 -0.54 -10.83
N ILE A 18 -5.28 -0.37 -9.81
CA ILE A 18 -5.75 -0.14 -8.44
C ILE A 18 -6.45 1.22 -8.36
N ARG A 19 -5.85 2.26 -8.96
CA ARG A 19 -6.46 3.60 -8.99
C ARG A 19 -7.85 3.57 -9.63
N ASN A 20 -7.99 2.90 -10.77
CA ASN A 20 -9.28 2.82 -11.46
C ASN A 20 -10.33 2.12 -10.60
N THR A 21 -9.94 1.03 -9.94
CA THR A 21 -10.84 0.31 -9.03
C THR A 21 -11.31 1.22 -7.90
N LEU A 22 -10.40 1.97 -7.30
CA LEU A 22 -10.72 2.84 -6.18
C LEU A 22 -11.57 4.04 -6.61
N THR A 23 -11.20 4.72 -7.70
CA THR A 23 -11.93 5.90 -8.15
C THR A 23 -13.35 5.56 -8.58
N THR A 24 -13.55 4.41 -9.23
CA THR A 24 -14.88 3.94 -9.61
C THR A 24 -15.78 3.73 -8.39
N ASN A 25 -15.18 3.47 -7.23
CA ASN A 25 -15.90 3.20 -5.99
C ASN A 25 -15.87 4.36 -4.99
N GLY A 26 -15.54 5.57 -5.46
CA GLY A 26 -15.66 6.78 -4.64
C GLY A 26 -14.40 7.22 -3.91
N TYR A 27 -13.29 6.47 -4.02
CA TYR A 27 -12.03 6.85 -3.42
C TYR A 27 -11.22 7.61 -4.46
N THR A 28 -11.27 8.95 -4.43
CA THR A 28 -10.71 9.78 -5.49
C THR A 28 -9.45 10.54 -5.10
N ASN A 29 -9.11 10.61 -3.81
CA ASN A 29 -7.92 11.30 -3.34
C ASN A 29 -6.75 10.32 -3.25
N ILE A 30 -6.07 10.10 -4.38
CA ILE A 30 -5.07 9.06 -4.52
C ILE A 30 -3.73 9.65 -4.94
N LEU A 31 -2.68 9.27 -4.20
CA LEU A 31 -1.30 9.61 -4.52
C LEU A 31 -0.58 8.35 -4.98
N GLU A 32 0.50 8.49 -5.74
CA GLU A 32 1.26 7.36 -6.24
C GLU A 32 2.75 7.54 -5.98
N ALA A 33 3.44 6.43 -5.73
CA ALA A 33 4.88 6.38 -5.59
C ALA A 33 5.41 5.17 -6.34
N ALA A 34 6.52 5.33 -7.04
CA ALA A 34 7.08 4.28 -7.88
C ALA A 34 8.09 3.40 -7.14
N ASP A 35 8.50 3.76 -5.93
CA ASP A 35 9.40 2.95 -5.12
C ASP A 35 9.23 3.29 -3.64
N GLY A 36 9.94 2.53 -2.78
CA GLY A 36 9.83 2.69 -1.35
C GLY A 36 10.38 4.01 -0.82
N GLU A 37 11.39 4.57 -1.47
CA GLU A 37 11.96 5.85 -1.04
C GLU A 37 10.97 6.99 -1.27
N ILE A 38 10.35 7.02 -2.45
CA ILE A 38 9.31 8.01 -2.75
C ILE A 38 8.11 7.81 -1.82
N ALA A 39 7.77 6.54 -1.51
CA ALA A 39 6.69 6.24 -0.59
C ALA A 39 6.92 6.84 0.79
N VAL A 40 8.12 6.69 1.34
CA VAL A 40 8.47 7.23 2.66
C VAL A 40 8.38 8.76 2.65
N SER A 41 8.95 9.42 1.63
CA SER A 41 8.92 10.87 1.56
C SER A 41 7.50 11.40 1.35
N THR A 42 6.70 10.73 0.53
CA THR A 42 5.32 11.12 0.30
C THR A 42 4.49 10.96 1.58
N TYR A 43 4.65 9.84 2.28
CA TYR A 43 3.94 9.62 3.54
C TYR A 43 4.33 10.67 4.59
N SER A 44 5.61 10.99 4.66
CA SER A 44 6.09 12.02 5.60
C SER A 44 5.42 13.37 5.35
N ALA A 45 5.25 13.74 4.09
CA ALA A 45 4.65 15.02 3.72
C ALA A 45 3.12 15.03 3.84
N GLU A 46 2.47 13.93 3.44
CA GLU A 46 1.01 13.89 3.26
C GLU A 46 0.25 13.14 4.36
N LYS A 47 0.90 12.21 5.06
CA LYS A 47 0.26 11.41 6.12
C LYS A 47 -1.05 10.78 5.65
N THR A 48 -0.96 9.93 4.64
CA THR A 48 -2.16 9.34 4.03
C THR A 48 -2.92 8.43 5.00
N ASP A 49 -4.22 8.25 4.76
CA ASP A 49 -5.07 7.40 5.60
C ASP A 49 -4.83 5.92 5.38
N LEU A 50 -4.27 5.55 4.24
CA LEU A 50 -3.96 4.18 3.89
C LEU A 50 -2.80 4.17 2.90
N VAL A 51 -1.92 3.19 3.03
CA VAL A 51 -0.85 2.90 2.07
C VAL A 51 -1.08 1.49 1.55
N ILE A 52 -1.15 1.34 0.23
CA ILE A 52 -1.16 0.03 -0.44
C ILE A 52 0.17 -0.09 -1.15
N MET A 53 1.02 -1.01 -0.70
CA MET A 53 2.43 -1.04 -1.09
C MET A 53 2.91 -2.43 -1.48
N ASP A 54 3.56 -2.50 -2.65
CA ASP A 54 4.21 -3.72 -3.11
C ASP A 54 5.41 -4.04 -2.21
N ILE A 55 5.69 -5.33 -2.03
CA ILE A 55 6.82 -5.78 -1.22
C ILE A 55 8.14 -5.56 -1.95
N THR A 56 8.21 -5.93 -3.23
CA THR A 56 9.46 -5.87 -3.99
C THR A 56 9.48 -4.69 -4.95
N MET A 57 10.42 -3.77 -4.72
CA MET A 57 10.57 -2.58 -5.54
C MET A 57 12.05 -2.18 -5.59
N PRO A 58 12.48 -1.42 -6.63
CA PRO A 58 13.86 -0.92 -6.66
C PRO A 58 14.09 0.14 -5.60
N ASN A 59 15.35 0.43 -5.34
CA ASN A 59 15.87 1.42 -4.39
C ASN A 59 15.59 1.05 -2.95
N LYS A 60 14.33 1.04 -2.53
CA LYS A 60 13.92 0.66 -1.18
C LYS A 60 12.74 -0.29 -1.30
N THR A 61 12.85 -1.46 -0.67
CA THR A 61 11.78 -2.47 -0.71
C THR A 61 10.57 -2.01 0.09
N GLY A 62 9.43 -2.68 -0.12
CA GLY A 62 8.23 -2.40 0.66
C GLY A 62 8.42 -2.68 2.14
N ILE A 63 9.20 -3.71 2.50
CA ILE A 63 9.48 -4.02 3.91
C ILE A 63 10.29 -2.89 4.55
N GLU A 64 11.33 -2.40 3.87
CA GLU A 64 12.13 -1.29 4.37
C GLU A 64 11.30 -0.02 4.51
N ALA A 65 10.45 0.28 3.52
CA ALA A 65 9.58 1.44 3.57
C ALA A 65 8.56 1.31 4.71
N LEU A 66 8.01 0.12 4.92
CA LEU A 66 7.08 -0.14 6.02
C LEU A 66 7.74 0.15 7.37
N LYS A 67 8.97 -0.32 7.57
CA LYS A 67 9.70 -0.04 8.82
C LYS A 67 9.83 1.46 9.06
N GLU A 68 10.21 2.21 8.04
CA GLU A 68 10.42 3.65 8.17
C GLU A 68 9.11 4.39 8.41
N ILE A 69 8.05 4.02 7.69
CA ILE A 69 6.74 4.64 7.87
C ILE A 69 6.20 4.37 9.27
N LYS A 70 6.31 3.15 9.76
CA LYS A 70 5.84 2.78 11.11
C LYS A 70 6.70 3.43 12.20
N ALA A 71 7.98 3.66 11.93
CA ALA A 71 8.86 4.36 12.88
C ALA A 71 8.47 5.82 13.02
N MET A 72 8.09 6.48 11.91
CA MET A 72 7.68 7.89 11.97
C MET A 72 6.23 8.05 12.44
N ASP A 73 5.39 7.05 12.21
CA ASP A 73 3.96 7.09 12.57
C ASP A 73 3.48 5.69 12.93
N PRO A 74 3.51 5.31 14.23
CA PRO A 74 3.06 3.97 14.64
C PRO A 74 1.60 3.68 14.28
N GLY A 75 0.77 4.71 14.07
CA GLY A 75 -0.61 4.56 13.67
C GLY A 75 -0.83 4.42 12.18
N ALA A 76 0.23 4.43 11.37
CA ALA A 76 0.11 4.32 9.92
C ALA A 76 -0.59 3.02 9.53
N LYS A 77 -1.53 3.12 8.58
CA LYS A 77 -2.27 1.96 8.08
C LYS A 77 -1.68 1.55 6.75
N VAL A 78 -1.05 0.37 6.73
CA VAL A 78 -0.33 -0.13 5.56
C VAL A 78 -0.83 -1.52 5.22
N VAL A 79 -1.17 -1.73 3.94
CA VAL A 79 -1.51 -3.02 3.36
C VAL A 79 -0.44 -3.37 2.34
N MET A 80 0.08 -4.60 2.42
CA MET A 80 1.13 -5.04 1.51
C MET A 80 0.53 -5.82 0.34
N CYS A 81 1.12 -5.67 -0.85
CA CYS A 81 0.81 -6.51 -2.00
C CYS A 81 1.99 -7.44 -2.25
N SER A 82 1.74 -8.74 -2.34
CA SER A 82 2.78 -9.73 -2.51
C SER A 82 2.55 -10.58 -3.74
N ALA A 83 3.65 -11.08 -4.33
CA ALA A 83 3.58 -12.11 -5.35
C ALA A 83 3.47 -13.47 -4.66
N MET A 84 3.06 -14.50 -5.40
CA MET A 84 3.08 -15.86 -4.89
C MET A 84 4.52 -16.25 -4.57
N GLY A 85 4.70 -16.98 -3.48
CA GLY A 85 6.03 -17.39 -3.02
C GLY A 85 6.71 -16.43 -2.06
N GLN A 86 6.02 -15.36 -1.65
CA GLN A 86 6.60 -14.37 -0.74
C GLN A 86 6.05 -14.49 0.70
N GLU A 87 5.65 -15.69 1.11
CA GLU A 87 5.00 -15.89 2.41
C GLU A 87 5.86 -15.44 3.59
N ALA A 88 7.18 -15.69 3.53
CA ALA A 88 8.08 -15.26 4.61
C ALA A 88 8.12 -13.75 4.74
N MET A 89 8.08 -13.03 3.61
CA MET A 89 8.08 -11.56 3.62
C MET A 89 6.75 -11.03 4.15
N VAL A 90 5.64 -11.70 3.84
CA VAL A 90 4.32 -11.33 4.36
C VAL A 90 4.29 -11.45 5.88
N VAL A 91 4.84 -12.56 6.43
CA VAL A 91 4.92 -12.75 7.86
C VAL A 91 5.75 -11.63 8.51
N GLU A 92 6.87 -11.29 7.91
CA GLU A 92 7.71 -10.18 8.40
C GLU A 92 6.95 -8.87 8.40
N ALA A 93 6.22 -8.57 7.31
CA ALA A 93 5.44 -7.34 7.20
C ALA A 93 4.36 -7.25 8.28
N ILE A 94 3.65 -8.35 8.55
CA ILE A 94 2.63 -8.37 9.60
C ILE A 94 3.26 -8.12 10.97
N LYS A 95 4.42 -8.72 11.24
CA LYS A 95 5.14 -8.49 12.49
C LYS A 95 5.57 -7.03 12.64
N LEU A 96 5.82 -6.35 11.54
CA LEU A 96 6.22 -4.95 11.53
C LEU A 96 5.03 -4.00 11.59
N GLY A 97 3.80 -4.51 11.57
CA GLY A 97 2.60 -3.71 11.76
C GLY A 97 1.73 -3.50 10.53
N ALA A 98 1.98 -4.22 9.43
CA ALA A 98 1.06 -4.19 8.29
C ALA A 98 -0.29 -4.75 8.72
N LEU A 99 -1.38 -4.11 8.29
CA LEU A 99 -2.72 -4.50 8.71
C LEU A 99 -3.27 -5.69 7.93
N ASP A 100 -2.83 -5.87 6.70
CA ASP A 100 -3.32 -6.93 5.83
C ASP A 100 -2.35 -7.11 4.67
N PHE A 101 -2.60 -8.12 3.86
CA PHE A 101 -1.85 -8.33 2.63
C PHE A 101 -2.78 -8.82 1.53
N ILE A 102 -2.39 -8.58 0.28
CA ILE A 102 -3.15 -8.97 -0.90
C ILE A 102 -2.18 -9.65 -1.85
N VAL A 103 -2.52 -10.87 -2.29
CA VAL A 103 -1.65 -11.66 -3.17
C VAL A 103 -1.99 -11.38 -4.63
N LYS A 104 -0.96 -11.11 -5.44
CA LYS A 104 -1.10 -10.93 -6.88
C LYS A 104 -1.12 -12.28 -7.60
N PRO A 105 -1.92 -12.45 -8.64
CA PRO A 105 -2.90 -11.50 -9.17
C PRO A 105 -4.15 -11.46 -8.30
N PHE A 106 -4.76 -10.29 -8.19
CA PHE A 106 -5.95 -10.10 -7.38
C PHE A 106 -7.12 -9.58 -8.23
N LYS A 107 -8.33 -9.77 -7.72
CA LYS A 107 -9.53 -9.20 -8.32
C LYS A 107 -9.85 -7.86 -7.67
N ALA A 108 -10.60 -7.02 -8.40
CA ALA A 108 -11.00 -5.71 -7.89
C ALA A 108 -11.73 -5.81 -6.54
N GLU A 109 -12.58 -6.83 -6.37
CA GLU A 109 -13.31 -7.02 -5.11
C GLU A 109 -12.39 -7.21 -3.93
N ARG A 110 -11.23 -7.88 -4.13
CA ARG A 110 -10.28 -8.12 -3.04
C ARG A 110 -9.69 -6.80 -2.54
N ILE A 111 -9.34 -5.91 -3.46
CA ILE A 111 -8.84 -4.57 -3.12
C ILE A 111 -9.92 -3.80 -2.34
N LEU A 112 -11.14 -3.78 -2.87
CA LEU A 112 -12.23 -3.02 -2.26
C LEU A 112 -12.60 -3.53 -0.88
N GLN A 113 -12.62 -4.86 -0.68
CA GLN A 113 -12.89 -5.45 0.63
C GLN A 113 -11.90 -4.94 1.67
N THR A 114 -10.61 -4.95 1.33
CA THR A 114 -9.57 -4.52 2.24
C THR A 114 -9.66 -3.03 2.53
N VAL A 115 -9.85 -2.22 1.51
CA VAL A 115 -9.94 -0.76 1.66
C VAL A 115 -11.14 -0.38 2.53
N LYS A 116 -12.29 -0.96 2.26
CA LYS A 116 -13.51 -0.68 3.04
C LYS A 116 -13.36 -1.13 4.49
N LYS A 117 -12.79 -2.29 4.72
CA LYS A 117 -12.56 -2.81 6.07
C LYS A 117 -11.71 -1.88 6.90
N ILE A 118 -10.72 -1.22 6.29
CA ILE A 118 -9.78 -0.37 7.00
C ILE A 118 -10.29 1.08 7.12
N LEU A 119 -10.89 1.61 6.07
CA LEU A 119 -11.28 3.03 6.00
C LEU A 119 -12.73 3.30 6.41
N ASP A 120 -13.59 2.31 6.28
CA ASP A 120 -15.00 2.45 6.68
C ASP A 120 -15.29 1.76 8.04
#